data_5c048834156f48da366d2c6afe93612f
#
_entry.id   5c048834156f48da366d2c6afe93612f
#
_cell.length_a   1.000
_cell.length_b   1.000
_cell.length_c   1.000
_cell.angle_alpha   90.00
_cell.angle_beta   90.00
_cell.angle_gamma   90.00
#
_symmetry.space_group_name_H-M   'P 1'
#
loop_
_entity.id
_entity.type
_entity.pdbx_description
1 polymer ?
#
loop_
_entity_poly.entity_id
_entity_poly.type
_entity_poly.pdbx_seq_one_letter_code
_entity_poly.pdbx_strand_id
1 'polypeptide(L)'
;MRHGCRHIATIIFICCTSLLVAACSTKYPNLQKLSPLPEEGVCRVAVLPFNNQSNYRDGNTLFYRVFVSELARLGNFALATEGDVRDAFRQVRVNPGYQSLTYDQTRIIGEYLNVDVLVTGSINQMGESVSQYNETVPFLTVNLKLIEVISGRTFWSIYHRRSGEEYRKVMHFGLISTTTQIADQVSKDIIAHWASEGFIGKCTE
;
A
#
# COMPACT_ATOMS: atom_id res chain seq x y z
N MET A 1 23.19 43.31 35.31
CA MET A 1 22.68 43.24 33.91
C MET A 1 23.22 42.06 33.04
N ARG A 2 24.23 41.32 33.47
CA ARG A 2 24.82 40.20 32.71
C ARG A 2 24.06 38.87 32.76
N HIS A 3 23.22 38.64 33.78
CA HIS A 3 22.48 37.36 33.94
C HIS A 3 21.23 37.25 33.04
N GLY A 4 20.53 38.36 32.78
CA GLY A 4 19.34 38.34 31.91
C GLY A 4 19.61 37.98 30.46
N CYS A 5 20.73 38.39 29.90
CA CYS A 5 21.10 38.13 28.51
C CYS A 5 21.43 36.65 28.26
N ARG A 6 21.95 35.94 29.25
CA ARG A 6 22.25 34.49 29.16
C ARG A 6 20.98 33.63 29.11
N HIS A 7 19.98 33.98 29.89
CA HIS A 7 18.69 33.26 29.90
C HIS A 7 17.91 33.44 28.60
N ILE A 8 17.93 34.65 28.03
CA ILE A 8 17.29 34.97 26.76
C ILE A 8 17.96 34.15 25.61
N ALA A 9 19.29 34.12 25.58
CA ALA A 9 20.03 33.33 24.58
C ALA A 9 19.73 31.83 24.68
N THR A 10 19.62 31.29 25.90
CA THR A 10 19.29 29.87 26.13
C THR A 10 17.86 29.53 25.68
N ILE A 11 16.89 30.41 25.95
CA ILE A 11 15.49 30.22 25.53
C ILE A 11 15.37 30.27 24.01
N ILE A 12 16.07 31.19 23.34
CA ILE A 12 16.08 31.27 21.87
C ILE A 12 16.70 30.04 21.27
N PHE A 13 17.80 29.53 21.84
CA PHE A 13 18.44 28.30 21.36
C PHE A 13 17.55 27.04 21.50
N ILE A 14 16.85 26.90 22.64
CA ILE A 14 15.89 25.83 22.88
C ILE A 14 14.69 25.93 21.92
N CYS A 15 14.19 27.15 21.66
CA CYS A 15 13.09 27.36 20.73
C CYS A 15 13.48 27.05 19.27
N CYS A 16 14.70 27.41 18.86
CA CYS A 16 15.22 27.08 17.51
C CYS A 16 15.46 25.58 17.33
N THR A 17 15.92 24.88 18.37
CA THR A 17 16.11 23.41 18.29
C THR A 17 14.80 22.64 18.24
N SER A 18 13.75 23.11 18.91
CA SER A 18 12.42 22.48 18.86
C SER A 18 11.69 22.66 17.52
N LEU A 19 11.97 23.74 16.80
CA LEU A 19 11.40 23.99 15.46
C LEU A 19 12.02 23.11 14.36
N LEU A 20 13.24 22.61 14.55
CA LEU A 20 13.90 21.74 13.57
C LEU A 20 13.39 20.28 13.56
N VAL A 21 12.69 19.86 14.61
CA VAL A 21 12.19 18.47 14.72
C VAL A 21 10.83 18.29 14.02
N ALA A 22 10.11 19.35 13.68
CA ALA A 22 8.77 19.30 13.12
C ALA A 22 8.71 19.12 11.57
N ALA A 23 9.87 19.03 10.89
CA ALA A 23 9.91 19.10 9.42
C ALA A 23 9.84 17.78 8.67
N CYS A 24 9.70 16.63 9.34
CA CYS A 24 9.51 15.34 8.66
C CYS A 24 8.02 14.97 8.58
N SER A 25 7.30 15.57 7.64
CA SER A 25 5.97 15.10 7.27
C SER A 25 6.10 13.84 6.40
N THR A 26 6.09 12.68 7.04
CA THR A 26 5.88 11.41 6.32
C THR A 26 4.43 11.38 5.83
N LYS A 27 4.24 11.36 4.51
CA LYS A 27 2.90 11.18 3.93
C LYS A 27 2.48 9.73 4.13
N TYR A 28 1.71 9.47 5.17
CA TYR A 28 1.11 8.16 5.40
C TYR A 28 0.01 7.85 4.37
N PRO A 29 -0.21 6.56 4.05
CA PRO A 29 -1.38 6.16 3.29
C PRO A 29 -2.68 6.59 3.99
N ASN A 30 -3.67 7.03 3.21
CA ASN A 30 -4.98 7.38 3.75
C ASN A 30 -5.80 6.10 3.96
N LEU A 31 -5.87 5.64 5.19
CA LEU A 31 -6.58 4.44 5.61
C LEU A 31 -7.96 4.79 6.18
N GLN A 32 -8.99 4.16 5.64
CA GLN A 32 -10.35 4.19 6.16
C GLN A 32 -10.70 2.81 6.72
N LYS A 33 -10.92 2.73 8.04
CA LYS A 33 -11.41 1.53 8.72
C LYS A 33 -12.94 1.54 8.68
N LEU A 34 -13.53 0.64 7.91
CA LEU A 34 -14.97 0.54 7.70
C LEU A 34 -15.62 -0.48 8.63
N SER A 35 -14.88 -1.53 8.96
CA SER A 35 -15.26 -2.51 9.98
C SER A 35 -14.03 -3.06 10.71
N PRO A 36 -14.20 -3.57 11.93
CA PRO A 36 -13.10 -4.17 12.69
C PRO A 36 -12.61 -5.43 11.99
N LEU A 37 -11.31 -5.71 12.13
CA LEU A 37 -10.73 -7.00 11.76
C LEU A 37 -11.20 -8.08 12.74
N PRO A 38 -11.17 -9.38 12.34
CA PRO A 38 -11.44 -10.48 13.25
C PRO A 38 -10.50 -10.47 14.45
N GLU A 39 -11.02 -10.69 15.65
CA GLU A 39 -10.20 -10.74 16.89
C GLU A 39 -9.20 -11.89 16.88
N GLU A 40 -9.57 -12.99 16.24
CA GLU A 40 -8.71 -14.17 16.04
C GLU A 40 -7.52 -13.89 15.12
N GLY A 41 -7.57 -12.76 14.40
CA GLY A 41 -6.60 -12.38 13.38
C GLY A 41 -6.96 -12.98 12.02
N VAL A 42 -6.06 -12.79 11.06
CA VAL A 42 -6.25 -13.25 9.67
C VAL A 42 -5.13 -14.26 9.35
N CYS A 43 -5.49 -15.45 8.88
CA CYS A 43 -4.49 -16.43 8.47
C CYS A 43 -4.38 -16.52 6.94
N ARG A 44 -5.48 -16.84 6.27
CA ARG A 44 -5.48 -17.15 4.83
C ARG A 44 -5.90 -15.92 4.03
N VAL A 45 -5.01 -15.48 3.15
CA VAL A 45 -5.18 -14.25 2.37
C VAL A 45 -4.95 -14.54 0.89
N ALA A 46 -5.76 -13.99 0.02
CA ALA A 46 -5.46 -13.90 -1.40
C ALA A 46 -5.39 -12.45 -1.86
N VAL A 47 -4.39 -12.14 -2.63
CA VAL A 47 -4.30 -10.87 -3.36
C VAL A 47 -4.87 -11.12 -4.76
N LEU A 48 -5.91 -10.39 -5.13
CA LEU A 48 -6.48 -10.47 -6.47
C LEU A 48 -5.77 -9.50 -7.42
N PRO A 49 -5.65 -9.83 -8.71
CA PRO A 49 -5.11 -8.92 -9.72
C PRO A 49 -5.84 -7.58 -9.69
N PHE A 50 -5.08 -6.50 -9.56
CA PHE A 50 -5.63 -5.15 -9.45
C PHE A 50 -6.20 -4.67 -10.78
N ASN A 51 -7.29 -3.91 -10.72
CA ASN A 51 -7.88 -3.29 -11.90
C ASN A 51 -7.00 -2.12 -12.38
N ASN A 52 -6.55 -2.16 -13.63
CA ASN A 52 -5.72 -1.11 -14.19
C ASN A 52 -6.59 -0.02 -14.84
N GLN A 53 -6.67 1.12 -14.18
CA GLN A 53 -7.34 2.34 -14.68
C GLN A 53 -6.33 3.36 -15.21
N SER A 54 -5.02 3.03 -15.18
CA SER A 54 -3.96 3.88 -15.68
C SER A 54 -3.67 3.63 -17.17
N ASN A 55 -2.93 4.55 -17.78
CA ASN A 55 -2.42 4.38 -19.14
C ASN A 55 -1.13 3.53 -19.22
N TYR A 56 -0.60 3.05 -18.09
CA TYR A 56 0.57 2.21 -18.05
C TYR A 56 0.18 0.75 -18.29
N ARG A 57 0.52 0.21 -19.46
CA ARG A 57 -0.03 -1.04 -20.01
C ARG A 57 -0.03 -2.22 -19.05
N ASP A 58 1.11 -2.51 -18.41
CA ASP A 58 1.29 -3.68 -17.55
C ASP A 58 1.36 -3.31 -16.06
N GLY A 59 0.83 -2.13 -15.69
CA GLY A 59 0.88 -1.59 -14.35
C GLY A 59 0.27 -2.53 -13.31
N ASN A 60 -0.86 -3.15 -13.64
CA ASN A 60 -1.52 -4.12 -12.76
C ASN A 60 -0.66 -5.36 -12.49
N THR A 61 -0.02 -5.92 -13.51
CA THR A 61 0.84 -7.08 -13.37
C THR A 61 2.09 -6.74 -12.55
N LEU A 62 2.71 -5.60 -12.85
CA LEU A 62 3.89 -5.12 -12.13
C LEU A 62 3.56 -4.91 -10.64
N PHE A 63 2.55 -4.09 -10.34
CA PHE A 63 2.20 -3.76 -8.98
C PHE A 63 1.71 -4.97 -8.19
N TYR A 64 0.90 -5.85 -8.81
CA TYR A 64 0.43 -7.09 -8.20
C TYR A 64 1.60 -7.96 -7.72
N ARG A 65 2.58 -8.23 -8.59
CA ARG A 65 3.73 -9.09 -8.24
C ARG A 65 4.58 -8.49 -7.14
N VAL A 66 4.84 -7.19 -7.22
CA VAL A 66 5.60 -6.48 -6.17
C VAL A 66 4.85 -6.50 -4.85
N PHE A 67 3.55 -6.22 -4.86
CA PHE A 67 2.73 -6.19 -3.66
C PHE A 67 2.62 -7.57 -2.99
N VAL A 68 2.38 -8.64 -3.76
CA VAL A 68 2.35 -10.01 -3.24
C VAL A 68 3.70 -10.39 -2.62
N SER A 69 4.81 -10.05 -3.28
CA SER A 69 6.16 -10.31 -2.77
C SER A 69 6.41 -9.61 -1.43
N GLU A 70 6.01 -8.33 -1.31
CA GLU A 70 6.16 -7.58 -0.07
C GLU A 70 5.22 -8.09 1.04
N LEU A 71 3.98 -8.46 0.72
CA LEU A 71 3.07 -9.04 1.68
C LEU A 71 3.56 -10.40 2.20
N ALA A 72 4.14 -11.23 1.34
CA ALA A 72 4.75 -12.51 1.71
C ALA A 72 5.91 -12.35 2.71
N ARG A 73 6.63 -11.23 2.66
CA ARG A 73 7.75 -10.92 3.58
C ARG A 73 7.32 -10.67 5.02
N LEU A 74 6.06 -10.33 5.27
CA LEU A 74 5.52 -10.27 6.64
C LEU A 74 5.50 -11.64 7.33
N GLY A 75 5.48 -12.72 6.56
CA GLY A 75 5.81 -14.06 7.03
C GLY A 75 4.72 -14.81 7.81
N ASN A 76 3.60 -14.20 8.15
CA ASN A 76 2.61 -14.80 9.04
C ASN A 76 1.24 -15.07 8.37
N PHE A 77 1.18 -14.99 7.04
CA PHE A 77 -0.02 -15.29 6.25
C PHE A 77 0.19 -16.53 5.40
N ALA A 78 -0.84 -17.36 5.29
CA ALA A 78 -0.96 -18.35 4.22
C ALA A 78 -1.51 -17.66 2.97
N LEU A 79 -0.63 -17.29 2.04
CA LEU A 79 -1.00 -16.59 0.82
C LEU A 79 -1.39 -17.58 -0.28
N ALA A 80 -2.53 -17.33 -0.94
CA ALA A 80 -2.90 -18.05 -2.15
C ALA A 80 -1.88 -17.77 -3.27
N THR A 81 -1.51 -18.79 -4.02
CA THR A 81 -0.54 -18.63 -5.12
C THR A 81 -1.16 -17.94 -6.34
N GLU A 82 -0.31 -17.32 -7.19
CA GLU A 82 -0.77 -16.69 -8.44
C GLU A 82 -1.49 -17.71 -9.35
N GLY A 83 -1.07 -18.98 -9.31
CA GLY A 83 -1.71 -20.06 -10.05
C GLY A 83 -3.13 -20.34 -9.59
N ASP A 84 -3.32 -20.49 -8.27
CA ASP A 84 -4.63 -20.73 -7.67
C ASP A 84 -5.59 -19.57 -7.92
N VAL A 85 -5.09 -18.33 -7.76
CA VAL A 85 -5.87 -17.13 -8.05
C VAL A 85 -6.33 -17.10 -9.51
N ARG A 86 -5.45 -17.41 -10.45
CA ARG A 86 -5.80 -17.48 -11.87
C ARG A 86 -6.85 -18.55 -12.15
N ASP A 87 -6.76 -19.70 -11.50
CA ASP A 87 -7.73 -20.78 -11.67
C ASP A 87 -9.09 -20.41 -11.07
N ALA A 88 -9.11 -19.71 -9.92
CA ALA A 88 -10.34 -19.17 -9.34
C ALA A 88 -11.05 -18.17 -10.29
N PHE A 89 -10.31 -17.30 -10.98
CA PHE A 89 -10.89 -16.39 -11.98
C PHE A 89 -11.53 -17.14 -13.18
N ARG A 90 -11.00 -18.30 -13.56
CA ARG A 90 -11.62 -19.13 -14.59
C ARG A 90 -12.98 -19.66 -14.17
N GLN A 91 -13.20 -19.95 -12.88
CA GLN A 91 -14.48 -20.42 -12.36
C GLN A 91 -15.58 -19.35 -12.54
N VAL A 92 -15.25 -18.09 -12.33
CA VAL A 92 -16.20 -16.97 -12.47
C VAL A 92 -16.25 -16.38 -13.89
N ARG A 93 -15.44 -16.90 -14.82
CA ARG A 93 -15.35 -16.46 -16.22
C ARG A 93 -15.08 -14.98 -16.39
N VAL A 94 -14.21 -14.41 -15.56
CA VAL A 94 -13.81 -13.01 -15.58
C VAL A 94 -12.33 -12.90 -15.93
N ASN A 95 -11.97 -11.91 -16.74
CA ASN A 95 -10.58 -11.61 -17.02
C ASN A 95 -9.95 -10.83 -15.86
N PRO A 96 -8.88 -11.36 -15.23
CA PRO A 96 -8.23 -10.70 -14.11
C PRO A 96 -7.69 -9.31 -14.48
N GLY A 97 -7.89 -8.33 -13.61
CA GLY A 97 -7.29 -7.00 -13.73
C GLY A 97 -7.93 -6.03 -14.74
N TYR A 98 -9.01 -6.44 -15.41
CA TYR A 98 -9.73 -5.60 -16.38
C TYR A 98 -11.15 -5.20 -15.96
N GLN A 99 -11.73 -5.93 -15.03
CA GLN A 99 -13.11 -5.70 -14.57
C GLN A 99 -13.17 -5.71 -13.05
N SER A 100 -14.05 -4.87 -12.50
CA SER A 100 -14.40 -4.96 -11.10
C SER A 100 -15.26 -6.19 -10.87
N LEU A 101 -14.93 -6.98 -9.84
CA LEU A 101 -15.71 -8.14 -9.45
C LEU A 101 -17.01 -7.72 -8.79
N THR A 102 -18.09 -8.46 -9.06
CA THR A 102 -19.32 -8.38 -8.27
C THR A 102 -19.12 -9.03 -6.91
N TYR A 103 -20.04 -8.77 -5.98
CA TYR A 103 -20.04 -9.42 -4.66
C TYR A 103 -20.01 -10.95 -4.78
N ASP A 104 -20.90 -11.53 -5.60
CA ASP A 104 -20.98 -12.99 -5.77
C ASP A 104 -19.71 -13.57 -6.36
N GLN A 105 -19.10 -12.91 -7.34
CA GLN A 105 -17.81 -13.33 -7.91
C GLN A 105 -16.69 -13.29 -6.88
N THR A 106 -16.65 -12.25 -6.07
CA THR A 106 -15.66 -12.09 -4.99
C THR A 106 -15.80 -13.23 -3.97
N ARG A 107 -17.05 -13.55 -3.58
CA ARG A 107 -17.34 -14.64 -2.65
C ARG A 107 -16.94 -16.00 -3.23
N ILE A 108 -17.34 -16.30 -4.48
CA ILE A 108 -16.99 -17.57 -5.14
C ILE A 108 -15.47 -17.73 -5.24
N ILE A 109 -14.74 -16.67 -5.60
CA ILE A 109 -13.27 -16.71 -5.67
C ILE A 109 -12.68 -16.99 -4.28
N GLY A 110 -13.14 -16.30 -3.24
CA GLY A 110 -12.65 -16.48 -1.88
C GLY A 110 -12.92 -17.88 -1.33
N GLU A 111 -14.13 -18.42 -1.56
CA GLU A 111 -14.50 -19.79 -1.18
C GLU A 111 -13.65 -20.83 -1.94
N TYR A 112 -13.45 -20.64 -3.24
CA TYR A 112 -12.62 -21.54 -4.05
C TYR A 112 -11.17 -21.57 -3.56
N LEU A 113 -10.62 -20.39 -3.21
CA LEU A 113 -9.26 -20.27 -2.69
C LEU A 113 -9.15 -20.67 -1.21
N ASN A 114 -10.26 -20.90 -0.54
CA ASN A 114 -10.33 -21.21 0.89
C ASN A 114 -9.58 -20.17 1.73
N VAL A 115 -9.85 -18.88 1.50
CA VAL A 115 -9.22 -17.76 2.20
C VAL A 115 -10.23 -16.98 3.02
N ASP A 116 -9.74 -16.30 4.07
CA ASP A 116 -10.56 -15.52 4.98
C ASP A 116 -10.73 -14.09 4.48
N VAL A 117 -9.68 -13.56 3.89
CA VAL A 117 -9.59 -12.16 3.42
C VAL A 117 -9.07 -12.10 1.99
N LEU A 118 -9.68 -11.22 1.21
CA LEU A 118 -9.22 -10.84 -0.12
C LEU A 118 -8.66 -9.43 -0.10
N VAL A 119 -7.48 -9.25 -0.69
CA VAL A 119 -6.94 -7.95 -1.06
C VAL A 119 -7.31 -7.68 -2.51
N THR A 120 -8.03 -6.60 -2.76
CA THR A 120 -8.44 -6.18 -4.11
C THR A 120 -8.26 -4.67 -4.28
N GLY A 121 -8.41 -4.15 -5.48
CA GLY A 121 -8.34 -2.72 -5.71
C GLY A 121 -8.02 -2.32 -7.12
N SER A 122 -7.59 -1.07 -7.27
CA SER A 122 -7.26 -0.48 -8.57
C SER A 122 -5.98 0.34 -8.54
N ILE A 123 -5.30 0.35 -9.67
CA ILE A 123 -4.27 1.34 -9.99
C ILE A 123 -4.98 2.47 -10.73
N ASN A 124 -5.11 3.60 -10.05
CA ASN A 124 -5.81 4.76 -10.61
C ASN A 124 -4.91 5.55 -11.56
N GLN A 125 -3.64 5.69 -11.21
CA GLN A 125 -2.64 6.37 -12.02
C GLN A 125 -1.30 5.69 -11.87
N MET A 126 -0.58 5.50 -12.97
CA MET A 126 0.79 5.01 -13.01
C MET A 126 1.46 5.56 -14.25
N GLY A 127 2.69 6.02 -14.12
CA GLY A 127 3.42 6.60 -15.23
C GLY A 127 4.65 7.36 -14.78
N GLU A 128 5.10 8.23 -15.66
CA GLU A 128 6.26 9.08 -15.45
C GLU A 128 5.89 10.55 -15.65
N SER A 129 6.52 11.44 -14.92
CA SER A 129 6.37 12.89 -15.03
C SER A 129 7.73 13.56 -15.01
N VAL A 130 7.81 14.76 -15.53
CA VAL A 130 9.04 15.57 -15.47
C VAL A 130 9.04 16.32 -14.14
N SER A 131 10.10 16.16 -13.37
CA SER A 131 10.34 16.87 -12.11
C SER A 131 10.70 18.34 -12.36
N GLN A 132 10.72 19.14 -11.30
CA GLN A 132 11.20 20.52 -11.35
C GLN A 132 12.69 20.64 -11.74
N TYR A 133 13.44 19.56 -11.67
CA TYR A 133 14.84 19.48 -12.09
C TYR A 133 15.03 18.93 -13.51
N ASN A 134 13.94 18.86 -14.30
CA ASN A 134 13.93 18.31 -15.65
C ASN A 134 14.36 16.85 -15.76
N GLU A 135 14.08 16.05 -14.71
CA GLU A 135 14.31 14.62 -14.65
C GLU A 135 12.99 13.87 -14.74
N THR A 136 13.02 12.73 -15.41
CA THR A 136 11.86 11.84 -15.47
C THR A 136 11.76 11.05 -14.17
N VAL A 137 10.61 11.17 -13.49
CA VAL A 137 10.34 10.48 -12.22
C VAL A 137 9.02 9.73 -12.29
N PRO A 138 8.96 8.51 -11.75
CA PRO A 138 7.73 7.72 -11.73
C PRO A 138 6.75 8.24 -10.69
N PHE A 139 5.47 7.99 -10.93
CA PHE A 139 4.40 8.17 -9.95
C PHE A 139 3.44 6.99 -9.97
N LEU A 140 2.81 6.74 -8.83
CA LEU A 140 1.83 5.69 -8.64
C LEU A 140 0.73 6.14 -7.68
N THR A 141 -0.52 5.88 -8.07
CA THR A 141 -1.71 6.10 -7.23
C THR A 141 -2.54 4.83 -7.23
N VAL A 142 -2.81 4.31 -6.04
CA VAL A 142 -3.59 3.08 -5.86
C VAL A 142 -4.71 3.27 -4.86
N ASN A 143 -5.76 2.46 -5.02
CA ASN A 143 -6.84 2.28 -4.06
C ASN A 143 -6.99 0.79 -3.80
N LEU A 144 -6.70 0.34 -2.58
CA LEU A 144 -6.80 -1.07 -2.19
C LEU A 144 -7.84 -1.25 -1.11
N LYS A 145 -8.40 -2.47 -1.03
CA LYS A 145 -9.41 -2.86 -0.03
C LYS A 145 -9.06 -4.23 0.54
N LEU A 146 -9.35 -4.40 1.82
CA LEU A 146 -9.42 -5.67 2.50
C LEU A 146 -10.88 -6.08 2.60
N ILE A 147 -11.26 -7.22 2.05
CA ILE A 147 -12.64 -7.72 2.00
C ILE A 147 -12.72 -9.05 2.73
N GLU A 148 -13.68 -9.18 3.64
CA GLU A 148 -14.05 -10.44 4.27
C GLU A 148 -14.80 -11.32 3.26
N VAL A 149 -14.36 -12.56 3.09
CA VAL A 149 -14.98 -13.49 2.11
C VAL A 149 -16.40 -13.85 2.49
N ILE A 150 -16.63 -14.20 3.75
CA ILE A 150 -17.93 -14.73 4.22
C ILE A 150 -19.05 -13.70 4.08
N SER A 151 -18.80 -12.46 4.52
CA SER A 151 -19.84 -11.41 4.54
C SER A 151 -19.75 -10.45 3.36
N GLY A 152 -18.61 -10.43 2.64
CA GLY A 152 -18.31 -9.44 1.61
C GLY A 152 -18.09 -8.02 2.15
N ARG A 153 -18.02 -7.86 3.47
CA ARG A 153 -17.75 -6.55 4.07
C ARG A 153 -16.34 -6.10 3.76
N THR A 154 -16.20 -4.84 3.48
CA THR A 154 -14.88 -4.22 3.41
C THR A 154 -14.43 -3.88 4.82
N PHE A 155 -13.36 -4.51 5.29
CA PHE A 155 -12.71 -4.14 6.53
C PHE A 155 -12.09 -2.76 6.41
N TRP A 156 -11.17 -2.61 5.45
CA TRP A 156 -10.41 -1.40 5.24
C TRP A 156 -10.34 -1.01 3.77
N SER A 157 -10.30 0.29 3.54
CA SER A 157 -9.96 0.89 2.24
C SER A 157 -8.77 1.82 2.42
N ILE A 158 -7.80 1.74 1.51
CA ILE A 158 -6.60 2.56 1.56
C ILE A 158 -6.38 3.24 0.22
N TYR A 159 -6.17 4.55 0.26
CA TYR A 159 -5.74 5.35 -0.88
C TYR A 159 -4.31 5.81 -0.65
N HIS A 160 -3.44 5.56 -1.61
CA HIS A 160 -2.06 5.98 -1.52
C HIS A 160 -1.55 6.51 -2.84
N ARG A 161 -0.88 7.66 -2.79
CA ARG A 161 -0.23 8.30 -3.93
C ARG A 161 1.20 8.64 -3.58
N ARG A 162 2.13 8.28 -4.48
CA ARG A 162 3.54 8.62 -4.37
C ARG A 162 4.13 9.02 -5.72
N SER A 163 5.13 9.89 -5.64
CA SER A 163 6.03 10.23 -6.75
C SER A 163 7.47 9.97 -6.33
N GLY A 164 8.30 9.56 -7.27
CA GLY A 164 9.72 9.33 -7.02
C GLY A 164 10.46 10.57 -6.51
N GLU A 165 9.98 11.76 -6.87
CA GLU A 165 10.52 13.03 -6.40
C GLU A 165 10.40 13.21 -4.88
N GLU A 166 9.37 12.66 -4.26
CA GLU A 166 9.12 12.81 -2.82
C GLU A 166 10.20 12.17 -1.94
N TYR A 167 11.02 11.29 -2.52
CA TYR A 167 12.10 10.58 -1.83
C TYR A 167 13.47 11.25 -2.00
N ARG A 168 13.57 12.29 -2.80
CA ARG A 168 14.80 13.08 -2.98
C ARG A 168 15.19 13.74 -1.66
N LYS A 169 16.41 13.51 -1.21
CA LYS A 169 16.96 14.12 0.01
C LYS A 169 17.91 15.27 -0.33
N VAL A 170 19.05 14.95 -0.90
CA VAL A 170 20.07 15.93 -1.30
C VAL A 170 20.58 15.57 -2.69
N MET A 171 20.59 16.50 -3.62
CA MET A 171 20.92 16.27 -5.02
C MET A 171 20.04 15.13 -5.60
N HIS A 172 20.63 13.99 -5.95
CA HIS A 172 19.94 12.81 -6.47
C HIS A 172 19.77 11.68 -5.43
N PHE A 173 20.28 11.86 -4.21
CA PHE A 173 20.19 10.82 -3.18
C PHE A 173 18.72 10.60 -2.75
N GLY A 174 18.34 9.34 -2.74
CA GLY A 174 16.99 8.92 -2.36
C GLY A 174 15.96 9.03 -3.49
N LEU A 175 16.27 9.68 -4.61
CA LEU A 175 15.36 9.76 -5.75
C LEU A 175 14.99 8.36 -6.23
N ILE A 176 13.68 8.11 -6.35
CA ILE A 176 13.17 6.92 -7.01
C ILE A 176 13.00 7.25 -8.49
N SER A 177 13.69 6.52 -9.36
CA SER A 177 13.73 6.79 -10.79
C SER A 177 13.05 5.74 -11.66
N THR A 178 12.59 4.62 -11.08
CA THR A 178 11.93 3.56 -11.86
C THR A 178 10.54 3.23 -11.34
N THR A 179 9.64 2.81 -12.24
CA THR A 179 8.29 2.37 -11.92
C THR A 179 8.26 1.16 -10.97
N THR A 180 9.25 0.27 -11.06
CA THR A 180 9.36 -0.86 -10.14
C THR A 180 9.71 -0.41 -8.71
N GLN A 181 10.63 0.55 -8.57
CA GLN A 181 11.01 1.08 -7.27
C GLN A 181 9.86 1.83 -6.60
N ILE A 182 9.08 2.62 -7.36
CA ILE A 182 7.92 3.30 -6.77
C ILE A 182 6.82 2.31 -6.39
N ALA A 183 6.62 1.24 -7.16
CA ALA A 183 5.69 0.15 -6.83
C ALA A 183 6.11 -0.57 -5.54
N ASP A 184 7.39 -0.86 -5.38
CA ASP A 184 7.97 -1.46 -4.17
C ASP A 184 7.76 -0.56 -2.96
N GLN A 185 8.08 0.72 -3.07
CA GLN A 185 7.92 1.66 -1.97
C GLN A 185 6.45 1.86 -1.57
N VAL A 186 5.55 1.99 -2.54
CA VAL A 186 4.10 2.09 -2.28
C VAL A 186 3.57 0.83 -1.60
N SER A 187 4.03 -0.34 -2.02
CA SER A 187 3.67 -1.62 -1.38
C SER A 187 4.15 -1.67 0.07
N LYS A 188 5.39 -1.30 0.33
CA LYS A 188 5.97 -1.22 1.70
C LYS A 188 5.21 -0.24 2.58
N ASP A 189 4.90 0.96 2.08
CA ASP A 189 4.17 1.98 2.82
C ASP A 189 2.79 1.46 3.26
N ILE A 190 2.05 0.83 2.34
CA ILE A 190 0.71 0.28 2.59
C ILE A 190 0.77 -0.87 3.60
N ILE A 191 1.65 -1.84 3.35
CA ILE A 191 1.75 -3.05 4.17
C ILE A 191 2.25 -2.71 5.57
N ALA A 192 3.24 -1.82 5.71
CA ALA A 192 3.70 -1.36 7.01
C ALA A 192 2.59 -0.62 7.78
N HIS A 193 1.79 0.20 7.08
CA HIS A 193 0.67 0.89 7.70
C HIS A 193 -0.43 -0.09 8.13
N TRP A 194 -0.81 -1.06 7.30
CA TRP A 194 -1.74 -2.12 7.67
C TRP A 194 -1.25 -2.92 8.90
N ALA A 195 0.03 -3.29 8.91
CA ALA A 195 0.62 -4.00 10.04
C ALA A 195 0.58 -3.17 11.34
N SER A 196 0.89 -1.87 11.28
CA SER A 196 0.83 -0.97 12.45
C SER A 196 -0.59 -0.79 12.99
N GLU A 197 -1.61 -0.99 12.14
CA GLU A 197 -3.02 -0.87 12.50
C GLU A 197 -3.66 -2.21 12.91
N GLY A 198 -2.87 -3.30 12.92
CA GLY A 198 -3.28 -4.60 13.42
C GLY A 198 -3.59 -5.66 12.36
N PHE A 199 -3.35 -5.39 11.07
CA PHE A 199 -3.39 -6.45 10.06
C PHE A 199 -2.12 -7.29 10.14
N ILE A 200 -2.15 -8.26 11.02
CA ILE A 200 -1.03 -9.16 11.29
C ILE A 200 -1.51 -10.59 11.03
N GLY A 201 -0.70 -11.37 10.33
CA GLY A 201 -0.97 -12.78 10.11
C GLY A 201 -0.92 -13.56 11.42
N LYS A 202 -1.91 -14.40 11.65
CA LYS A 202 -2.01 -15.30 12.80
C LYS A 202 -2.42 -16.69 12.31
N CYS A 203 -1.54 -17.35 11.56
CA CYS A 203 -1.72 -18.77 11.31
C CYS A 203 -1.31 -19.53 12.55
N THR A 204 -2.25 -20.15 13.25
CA THR A 204 -1.97 -21.19 14.25
C THR A 204 -1.59 -22.45 13.49
N GLU A 205 -0.41 -22.99 13.77
CA GLU A 205 0.01 -24.34 13.33
C GLU A 205 -0.93 -25.42 13.86
#